data_4229483124e7a09f52582852341b3d38
#
_entry.id   4229483124e7a09f52582852341b3d38
#
_cell.length_a   1.000
_cell.length_b   1.000
_cell.length_c   1.000
_cell.angle_alpha   90.00
_cell.angle_beta   90.00
_cell.angle_gamma   90.00
#
_symmetry.space_group_name_H-M   'P 1'
#
loop_
_entity.id
_entity.type
_entity.pdbx_description
1 polymer ?
#
loop_
_entity_poly.entity_id
_entity_poly.type
_entity_poly.pdbx_seq_one_letter_code
_entity_poly.pdbx_strand_id
1 'polypeptide(L)'
;MAAIPALALDLHPERSSPFDLALTGLIPGVPGGATRYARWADLRALPTGKLTINGEFIQGPQTVTVVFLDELWKALSPEPGADTLLATCSDQYTSVFTASFIAKYRPFLVLEINGKGPEQWPPPGLTYNPGPYVITVSAGLVPEVASFLDLEHKKPWGVTTIEVASFADRYKGAYVGKWASLSPAGQRGREIWINSCASCHPGPAGTFSGTKAGRPFQVIAAYAGYDRSFFTRYVRDPKSLVASAKMEPHPDYTDAELSDLIAFITAGQQ
;
A
#
# COMPACT_ATOMS: atom_id res chain seq x y z
N MET A 1 2.10 34.84 -11.69
CA MET A 1 0.89 34.07 -11.35
C MET A 1 0.94 33.83 -9.84
N ALA A 2 -0.04 34.32 -9.07
CA ALA A 2 -0.12 34.04 -7.65
C ALA A 2 -0.46 32.57 -7.50
N ALA A 3 0.33 31.81 -6.74
CA ALA A 3 0.01 30.43 -6.37
C ALA A 3 -1.29 30.47 -5.53
N ILE A 4 -2.33 29.79 -5.99
CA ILE A 4 -3.52 29.55 -5.18
C ILE A 4 -3.04 28.72 -3.99
N PRO A 5 -3.26 29.16 -2.74
CA PRO A 5 -2.86 28.35 -1.58
C PRO A 5 -3.53 27.00 -1.66
N ALA A 6 -2.76 25.93 -1.47
CA ALA A 6 -3.32 24.57 -1.36
C ALA A 6 -4.36 24.59 -0.23
N LEU A 7 -5.54 24.02 -0.49
CA LEU A 7 -6.57 23.88 0.53
C LEU A 7 -6.04 22.91 1.59
N ALA A 8 -5.84 23.38 2.82
CA ALA A 8 -5.42 22.53 3.91
C ALA A 8 -6.56 21.59 4.29
N LEU A 9 -6.23 20.33 4.58
CA LEU A 9 -7.20 19.34 5.05
C LEU A 9 -7.56 19.60 6.52
N ASP A 10 -8.84 19.68 6.82
CA ASP A 10 -9.31 19.77 8.21
C ASP A 10 -9.09 18.43 8.93
N LEU A 11 -8.39 18.51 10.08
CA LEU A 11 -8.03 17.35 10.88
C LEU A 11 -8.69 17.43 12.28
N HIS A 12 -9.44 16.40 12.62
CA HIS A 12 -10.19 16.32 13.87
C HIS A 12 -9.50 15.42 14.90
N PRO A 13 -9.51 15.75 16.19
CA PRO A 13 -8.87 14.95 17.24
C PRO A 13 -9.61 13.63 17.50
N GLU A 14 -10.91 13.58 17.23
CA GLU A 14 -11.77 12.45 17.53
C GLU A 14 -12.47 11.92 16.28
N ARG A 15 -12.65 10.61 16.25
CA ARG A 15 -13.42 9.92 15.23
C ARG A 15 -14.90 10.13 15.47
N SER A 16 -15.64 10.58 14.45
CA SER A 16 -17.09 10.81 14.52
C SER A 16 -17.90 9.78 13.72
N SER A 17 -17.25 9.09 12.78
CA SER A 17 -17.88 8.12 11.89
C SER A 17 -16.94 6.95 11.59
N PRO A 18 -17.45 5.73 11.32
CA PRO A 18 -16.61 4.63 10.82
C PRO A 18 -15.96 4.93 9.46
N PHE A 19 -16.43 5.97 8.77
CA PHE A 19 -15.90 6.43 7.48
C PHE A 19 -14.87 7.56 7.61
N ASP A 20 -14.54 8.00 8.82
CA ASP A 20 -13.47 8.97 9.04
C ASP A 20 -12.12 8.29 8.79
N LEU A 21 -11.32 8.87 7.90
CA LEU A 21 -9.98 8.38 7.57
C LEU A 21 -9.01 8.76 8.68
N ALA A 22 -8.39 7.79 9.31
CA ALA A 22 -7.34 8.04 10.30
C ALA A 22 -6.04 8.49 9.60
N LEU A 23 -5.42 9.52 10.13
CA LEU A 23 -4.20 10.14 9.64
C LEU A 23 -3.17 10.20 10.76
N THR A 24 -1.95 9.74 10.49
CA THR A 24 -0.86 9.65 11.48
C THR A 24 0.49 10.02 10.88
N GLY A 25 1.52 10.12 11.70
CA GLY A 25 2.90 10.27 11.25
C GLY A 25 3.33 11.73 11.09
N LEU A 26 4.15 12.00 10.10
CA LEU A 26 4.84 13.28 9.87
C LEU A 26 3.90 14.33 9.25
N ILE A 27 2.87 14.72 9.99
CA ILE A 27 1.89 15.74 9.61
C ILE A 27 2.01 16.93 10.57
N PRO A 28 2.18 18.18 10.09
CA PRO A 28 2.30 19.36 10.94
C PRO A 28 1.14 19.50 11.92
N GLY A 29 1.46 19.76 13.19
CA GLY A 29 0.46 19.90 14.25
C GLY A 29 -0.17 18.60 14.74
N VAL A 30 0.28 17.45 14.24
CA VAL A 30 -0.07 16.12 14.75
C VAL A 30 1.09 15.61 15.63
N PRO A 31 0.96 15.55 16.95
CA PRO A 31 2.04 15.04 17.80
C PRO A 31 2.44 13.63 17.43
N GLY A 32 3.73 13.30 17.56
CA GLY A 32 4.24 11.97 17.27
C GLY A 32 3.43 10.88 17.97
N GLY A 33 2.98 9.89 17.21
CA GLY A 33 2.13 8.80 17.68
C GLY A 33 0.64 9.14 17.86
N ALA A 34 0.22 10.40 17.69
CA ALA A 34 -1.18 10.76 17.70
C ALA A 34 -1.89 10.43 16.39
N THR A 35 -3.19 10.21 16.49
CA THR A 35 -4.08 10.05 15.34
C THR A 35 -4.95 11.29 15.20
N ARG A 36 -5.18 11.71 13.97
CA ARG A 36 -6.20 12.68 13.58
C ARG A 36 -7.12 12.04 12.55
N TYR A 37 -8.28 12.64 12.36
CA TYR A 37 -9.30 12.10 11.47
C TYR A 37 -9.70 13.15 10.45
N ALA A 38 -9.69 12.78 9.17
CA ALA A 38 -10.36 13.52 8.12
C ALA A 38 -11.75 12.91 7.92
N ARG A 39 -12.79 13.72 8.01
CA ARG A 39 -14.15 13.29 7.71
C ARG A 39 -14.30 13.12 6.21
N TRP A 40 -15.26 12.31 5.78
CA TRP A 40 -15.55 12.16 4.36
C TRP A 40 -15.82 13.51 3.67
N ALA A 41 -16.53 14.44 4.35
CA ALA A 41 -16.81 15.77 3.85
C ALA A 41 -15.55 16.61 3.63
N ASP A 42 -14.55 16.49 4.51
CA ASP A 42 -13.27 17.21 4.40
C ASP A 42 -12.47 16.71 3.20
N LEU A 43 -12.42 15.38 3.02
CA LEU A 43 -11.80 14.76 1.83
C LEU A 43 -12.52 15.17 0.54
N ARG A 44 -13.84 15.28 0.60
CA ARG A 44 -14.68 15.65 -0.54
C ARG A 44 -14.53 17.13 -0.94
N ALA A 45 -14.09 17.99 -0.01
CA ALA A 45 -13.80 19.39 -0.25
C ALA A 45 -12.46 19.63 -0.96
N LEU A 46 -11.55 18.64 -0.98
CA LEU A 46 -10.31 18.70 -1.73
C LEU A 46 -10.56 18.72 -3.24
N PRO A 47 -9.58 19.11 -4.07
CA PRO A 47 -9.67 18.97 -5.51
C PRO A 47 -9.98 17.51 -5.90
N THR A 48 -11.15 17.27 -6.47
CA THR A 48 -11.60 15.95 -6.85
C THR A 48 -11.58 15.76 -8.37
N GLY A 49 -11.33 14.51 -8.80
CA GLY A 49 -11.50 14.07 -10.18
C GLY A 49 -12.71 13.15 -10.34
N LYS A 50 -13.25 13.09 -11.56
CA LYS A 50 -14.20 12.03 -11.96
C LYS A 50 -13.53 11.15 -13.00
N LEU A 51 -13.51 9.86 -12.77
CA LEU A 51 -12.88 8.87 -13.64
C LEU A 51 -13.88 7.76 -13.95
N THR A 52 -13.75 7.16 -15.13
CA THR A 52 -14.37 5.87 -15.41
C THR A 52 -13.28 4.81 -15.28
N ILE A 53 -13.47 3.87 -14.37
CA ILE A 53 -12.59 2.73 -14.16
C ILE A 53 -13.29 1.44 -14.56
N ASN A 54 -12.52 0.43 -14.98
CA ASN A 54 -13.07 -0.85 -15.42
C ASN A 54 -12.11 -1.97 -15.04
N GLY A 55 -12.53 -2.84 -14.15
CA GLY A 55 -11.78 -4.03 -13.77
C GLY A 55 -10.72 -3.85 -12.69
N GLU A 56 -10.46 -2.63 -12.19
CA GLU A 56 -9.45 -2.41 -11.14
C GLU A 56 -9.84 -3.05 -9.80
N PHE A 57 -11.12 -3.03 -9.43
CA PHE A 57 -11.66 -3.71 -8.23
C PHE A 57 -13.16 -3.99 -8.32
N ILE A 58 -13.82 -3.58 -9.40
CA ILE A 58 -15.25 -3.82 -9.65
C ILE A 58 -15.41 -4.26 -11.09
N GLN A 59 -16.24 -5.27 -11.34
CA GLN A 59 -16.56 -5.71 -12.69
C GLN A 59 -17.41 -4.66 -13.42
N GLY A 60 -17.04 -4.43 -14.67
CA GLY A 60 -17.70 -3.47 -15.54
C GLY A 60 -17.30 -2.01 -15.27
N PRO A 61 -17.67 -1.08 -16.17
CA PRO A 61 -17.29 0.32 -16.05
C PRO A 61 -18.04 0.98 -14.89
N GLN A 62 -17.28 1.68 -14.02
CA GLN A 62 -17.80 2.44 -12.90
C GLN A 62 -17.33 3.88 -12.98
N THR A 63 -18.22 4.83 -12.68
CA THR A 63 -17.81 6.22 -12.48
C THR A 63 -17.41 6.41 -11.02
N VAL A 64 -16.18 6.89 -10.77
CA VAL A 64 -15.70 7.17 -9.42
C VAL A 64 -15.38 8.66 -9.26
N THR A 65 -15.68 9.18 -8.07
CA THR A 65 -15.18 10.48 -7.62
C THR A 65 -13.98 10.21 -6.73
N VAL A 66 -12.86 10.86 -7.00
CA VAL A 66 -11.57 10.55 -6.39
C VAL A 66 -10.83 11.80 -5.92
N VAL A 67 -9.97 11.63 -4.91
CA VAL A 67 -8.87 12.54 -4.60
C VAL A 67 -7.57 11.85 -5.01
N PHE A 68 -6.76 12.50 -5.84
CA PHE A 68 -5.44 11.99 -6.18
C PHE A 68 -4.52 12.08 -4.95
N LEU A 69 -3.63 11.10 -4.76
CA LEU A 69 -2.74 11.10 -3.60
C LEU A 69 -1.74 12.26 -3.62
N ASP A 70 -1.42 12.84 -4.78
CA ASP A 70 -0.63 14.06 -4.87
C ASP A 70 -1.38 15.29 -4.34
N GLU A 71 -2.70 15.38 -4.53
CA GLU A 71 -3.54 16.43 -3.94
C GLU A 71 -3.72 16.21 -2.42
N LEU A 72 -3.93 14.99 -1.99
CA LEU A 72 -3.96 14.66 -0.55
C LEU A 72 -2.62 15.00 0.13
N TRP A 73 -1.49 14.66 -0.52
CA TRP A 73 -0.15 15.01 -0.04
C TRP A 73 0.02 16.51 0.16
N LYS A 74 -0.38 17.30 -0.83
CA LYS A 74 -0.32 18.78 -0.75
C LYS A 74 -1.19 19.31 0.38
N ALA A 75 -2.40 18.77 0.54
CA ALA A 75 -3.33 19.21 1.58
C ALA A 75 -2.86 18.85 3.01
N LEU A 76 -2.12 17.77 3.17
CA LEU A 76 -1.49 17.36 4.43
C LEU A 76 -0.26 18.21 4.77
N SER A 77 0.39 18.81 3.75
CA SER A 77 1.62 19.60 3.91
C SER A 77 2.68 18.92 4.77
N PRO A 78 3.14 17.71 4.42
CA PRO A 78 3.97 16.87 5.29
C PRO A 78 5.21 17.57 5.84
N GLU A 79 5.68 17.12 7.00
CA GLU A 79 6.92 17.61 7.61
C GLU A 79 8.14 17.29 6.74
N PRO A 80 9.23 18.07 6.86
CA PRO A 80 10.48 17.79 6.17
C PRO A 80 11.00 16.37 6.46
N GLY A 81 11.41 15.66 5.39
CA GLY A 81 11.86 14.27 5.48
C GLY A 81 10.77 13.23 5.23
N ALA A 82 9.50 13.62 5.19
CA ALA A 82 8.44 12.75 4.72
C ALA A 82 8.52 12.59 3.19
N ASP A 83 8.42 11.35 2.71
CA ASP A 83 8.48 11.00 1.29
C ASP A 83 7.59 9.80 0.92
N THR A 84 6.74 9.35 1.87
CA THR A 84 5.98 8.11 1.71
C THR A 84 4.63 8.21 2.41
N LEU A 85 3.59 7.66 1.77
CA LEU A 85 2.31 7.32 2.39
C LEU A 85 2.22 5.80 2.58
N LEU A 86 1.77 5.38 3.75
CA LEU A 86 1.43 3.99 4.05
C LEU A 86 -0.08 3.91 4.26
N ALA A 87 -0.75 3.16 3.41
CA ALA A 87 -2.18 2.93 3.50
C ALA A 87 -2.45 1.59 4.18
N THR A 88 -3.06 1.62 5.37
CA THR A 88 -3.40 0.42 6.15
C THR A 88 -4.88 0.14 6.08
N CYS A 89 -5.22 -1.10 5.76
CA CYS A 89 -6.56 -1.63 5.67
C CYS A 89 -7.07 -2.16 7.02
N SER A 90 -8.37 -2.38 7.12
CA SER A 90 -9.03 -2.91 8.33
C SER A 90 -8.51 -4.29 8.76
N ASP A 91 -7.95 -5.07 7.82
CA ASP A 91 -7.37 -6.39 8.04
C ASP A 91 -5.85 -6.37 8.27
N GLN A 92 -5.28 -5.19 8.53
CA GLN A 92 -3.84 -4.96 8.76
C GLN A 92 -2.95 -5.10 7.51
N TYR A 93 -3.53 -5.23 6.33
CA TYR A 93 -2.78 -5.10 5.08
C TYR A 93 -2.27 -3.67 4.92
N THR A 94 -1.01 -3.48 4.51
CA THR A 94 -0.42 -2.14 4.35
C THR A 94 0.24 -1.98 2.99
N SER A 95 -0.21 -1.01 2.20
CA SER A 95 0.41 -0.62 0.93
C SER A 95 1.31 0.58 1.10
N VAL A 96 2.46 0.58 0.41
CA VAL A 96 3.42 1.68 0.38
C VAL A 96 3.29 2.49 -0.91
N PHE A 97 3.25 3.81 -0.78
CA PHE A 97 3.20 4.77 -1.88
C PHE A 97 4.28 5.82 -1.66
N THR A 98 5.44 5.65 -2.29
CA THR A 98 6.51 6.64 -2.23
C THR A 98 6.15 7.90 -3.03
N ALA A 99 6.75 9.05 -2.72
CA ALA A 99 6.53 10.30 -3.46
C ALA A 99 6.83 10.12 -4.97
N SER A 100 7.85 9.33 -5.32
CA SER A 100 8.18 9.00 -6.71
C SER A 100 7.09 8.16 -7.39
N PHE A 101 6.52 7.17 -6.69
CA PHE A 101 5.40 6.38 -7.19
C PHE A 101 4.15 7.26 -7.39
N ILE A 102 3.84 8.11 -6.41
CA ILE A 102 2.70 9.04 -6.47
C ILE A 102 2.85 9.98 -7.67
N ALA A 103 4.01 10.59 -7.84
CA ALA A 103 4.27 11.50 -8.94
C ALA A 103 4.20 10.83 -10.32
N LYS A 104 4.69 9.60 -10.43
CA LYS A 104 4.75 8.87 -11.70
C LYS A 104 3.41 8.26 -12.11
N TYR A 105 2.70 7.62 -11.17
CA TYR A 105 1.54 6.78 -11.49
C TYR A 105 0.20 7.36 -11.04
N ARG A 106 0.21 8.47 -10.29
CA ARG A 106 -0.97 9.21 -9.85
C ARG A 106 -2.06 8.33 -9.22
N PRO A 107 -1.73 7.55 -8.17
CA PRO A 107 -2.73 6.81 -7.43
C PRO A 107 -3.79 7.74 -6.84
N PHE A 108 -4.97 7.20 -6.61
CA PHE A 108 -6.10 7.98 -6.10
C PHE A 108 -6.91 7.23 -5.06
N LEU A 109 -7.46 8.00 -4.10
CA LEU A 109 -8.40 7.58 -3.09
C LEU A 109 -9.82 7.73 -3.64
N VAL A 110 -10.58 6.64 -3.67
CA VAL A 110 -11.98 6.63 -4.14
C VAL A 110 -12.89 7.12 -3.01
N LEU A 111 -13.65 8.17 -3.27
CA LEU A 111 -14.63 8.76 -2.36
C LEU A 111 -16.06 8.37 -2.68
N GLU A 112 -16.38 8.15 -3.96
CA GLU A 112 -17.70 7.75 -4.42
C GLU A 112 -17.59 6.75 -5.56
N ILE A 113 -18.53 5.82 -5.60
CA ILE A 113 -18.75 4.90 -6.73
C ILE A 113 -20.16 5.13 -7.23
N ASN A 114 -20.30 5.54 -8.50
CA ASN A 114 -21.59 5.88 -9.13
C ASN A 114 -22.38 6.92 -8.32
N GLY A 115 -21.69 7.92 -7.76
CA GLY A 115 -22.28 9.00 -6.96
C GLY A 115 -22.69 8.59 -5.53
N LYS A 116 -22.29 7.40 -5.08
CA LYS A 116 -22.58 6.90 -3.73
C LYS A 116 -21.31 6.86 -2.90
N GLY A 117 -21.33 7.47 -1.71
CA GLY A 117 -20.25 7.44 -0.73
C GLY A 117 -20.19 6.11 0.04
N PRO A 118 -19.18 5.93 0.90
CA PRO A 118 -18.89 4.67 1.59
C PRO A 118 -20.02 4.15 2.47
N GLU A 119 -20.91 5.02 2.94
CA GLU A 119 -22.11 4.63 3.70
C GLU A 119 -23.11 3.79 2.89
N GLN A 120 -23.05 3.92 1.56
CA GLN A 120 -23.93 3.24 0.62
C GLN A 120 -23.23 2.12 -0.15
N TRP A 121 -22.03 1.75 0.28
CA TRP A 121 -21.29 0.64 -0.30
C TRP A 121 -21.64 -0.69 0.36
N PRO A 122 -21.57 -1.84 -0.34
CA PRO A 122 -21.15 -1.98 -1.73
C PRO A 122 -22.20 -1.48 -2.72
N PRO A 123 -21.79 -0.95 -3.87
CA PRO A 123 -22.74 -0.64 -4.94
C PRO A 123 -23.39 -1.92 -5.49
N PRO A 124 -24.57 -1.84 -6.12
CA PRO A 124 -25.20 -3.00 -6.74
C PRO A 124 -24.27 -3.74 -7.70
N GLY A 125 -24.24 -5.06 -7.60
CA GLY A 125 -23.38 -5.93 -8.42
C GLY A 125 -22.02 -6.26 -7.81
N LEU A 126 -21.63 -5.60 -6.72
CA LEU A 126 -20.43 -5.96 -5.96
C LEU A 126 -20.81 -6.90 -4.81
N THR A 127 -20.14 -8.04 -4.72
CA THR A 127 -20.43 -9.09 -3.73
C THR A 127 -19.71 -8.88 -2.38
N TYR A 128 -18.85 -7.88 -2.30
CA TYR A 128 -18.10 -7.53 -1.08
C TYR A 128 -18.10 -5.99 -0.88
N ASN A 129 -17.91 -5.54 0.35
CA ASN A 129 -17.78 -4.12 0.65
C ASN A 129 -16.30 -3.68 0.54
N PRO A 130 -15.92 -2.83 -0.43
CA PRO A 130 -14.55 -2.35 -0.58
C PRO A 130 -14.21 -1.22 0.41
N GLY A 131 -15.18 -0.75 1.19
CA GLY A 131 -15.02 0.39 2.11
C GLY A 131 -14.19 0.12 3.37
N PRO A 132 -13.88 1.18 4.13
CA PRO A 132 -14.42 2.54 3.91
C PRO A 132 -13.82 3.26 2.70
N TYR A 133 -12.56 2.99 2.33
CA TYR A 133 -11.91 3.59 1.17
C TYR A 133 -11.15 2.56 0.36
N VAL A 134 -10.93 2.90 -0.91
CA VAL A 134 -10.07 2.17 -1.84
C VAL A 134 -9.01 3.14 -2.35
N ILE A 135 -7.76 2.72 -2.37
CA ILE A 135 -6.74 3.38 -3.17
C ILE A 135 -6.46 2.48 -4.36
N THR A 136 -6.34 3.07 -5.53
CA THR A 136 -5.99 2.33 -6.75
C THR A 136 -5.23 3.21 -7.73
N VAL A 137 -4.78 2.62 -8.80
CA VAL A 137 -4.17 3.24 -9.97
C VAL A 137 -4.94 2.77 -11.21
N SER A 138 -4.86 3.52 -12.29
CA SER A 138 -5.55 3.16 -13.53
C SER A 138 -4.59 3.19 -14.71
N ALA A 139 -4.45 2.05 -15.39
CA ALA A 139 -3.72 1.95 -16.64
C ALA A 139 -4.38 2.77 -17.77
N GLY A 140 -5.68 3.06 -17.66
CA GLY A 140 -6.38 3.98 -18.56
C GLY A 140 -5.94 5.43 -18.37
N LEU A 141 -5.42 5.79 -17.18
CA LEU A 141 -4.90 7.13 -16.88
C LEU A 141 -3.38 7.20 -17.13
N VAL A 142 -2.63 6.20 -16.68
CA VAL A 142 -1.17 6.09 -16.83
C VAL A 142 -0.84 4.66 -17.30
N PRO A 143 -0.76 4.42 -18.63
CA PRO A 143 -0.59 3.08 -19.19
C PRO A 143 0.64 2.33 -18.64
N GLU A 144 1.72 3.03 -18.34
CA GLU A 144 2.99 2.46 -17.86
C GLU A 144 2.84 1.76 -16.51
N VAL A 145 1.78 2.04 -15.74
CA VAL A 145 1.55 1.34 -14.48
C VAL A 145 1.23 -0.14 -14.66
N ALA A 146 0.71 -0.53 -15.85
CA ALA A 146 0.39 -1.93 -16.14
C ALA A 146 1.62 -2.85 -16.10
N SER A 147 2.82 -2.30 -16.30
CA SER A 147 4.09 -3.05 -16.22
C SER A 147 4.75 -3.01 -14.83
N PHE A 148 4.10 -2.42 -13.83
CA PHE A 148 4.62 -2.43 -12.48
C PHE A 148 4.44 -3.81 -11.86
N LEU A 149 5.53 -4.49 -11.52
CA LEU A 149 5.54 -5.89 -11.08
C LEU A 149 4.55 -6.15 -9.94
N ASP A 150 4.52 -5.26 -8.97
CA ASP A 150 3.70 -5.43 -7.75
C ASP A 150 2.41 -4.59 -7.80
N LEU A 151 1.80 -4.47 -8.98
CA LEU A 151 0.64 -3.59 -9.21
C LEU A 151 -0.54 -3.90 -8.29
N GLU A 152 -0.81 -5.17 -8.02
CA GLU A 152 -1.94 -5.58 -7.17
C GLU A 152 -1.75 -5.08 -5.73
N HIS A 153 -0.51 -4.94 -5.27
CA HIS A 153 -0.20 -4.38 -3.96
C HIS A 153 -0.34 -2.84 -3.90
N LYS A 154 -0.64 -2.20 -5.03
CA LYS A 154 -0.96 -0.76 -5.13
C LYS A 154 -2.45 -0.48 -5.24
N LYS A 155 -3.29 -1.49 -4.99
CA LYS A 155 -4.76 -1.41 -5.06
C LYS A 155 -5.42 -1.83 -3.74
N PRO A 156 -5.00 -1.30 -2.57
CA PRO A 156 -5.60 -1.67 -1.29
C PRO A 156 -7.07 -1.21 -1.21
N TRP A 157 -7.91 -2.07 -0.69
CA TRP A 157 -9.31 -1.78 -0.36
C TRP A 157 -9.57 -2.02 1.13
N GLY A 158 -10.61 -1.36 1.68
CA GLY A 158 -10.82 -1.35 3.13
C GLY A 158 -9.82 -0.46 3.87
N VAL A 159 -9.28 0.57 3.21
CA VAL A 159 -8.30 1.50 3.79
C VAL A 159 -8.97 2.30 4.91
N THR A 160 -8.38 2.24 6.11
CA THR A 160 -8.85 2.94 7.30
C THR A 160 -7.86 3.99 7.80
N THR A 161 -6.59 3.84 7.43
CA THR A 161 -5.51 4.71 7.94
C THR A 161 -4.53 5.05 6.85
N ILE A 162 -4.07 6.30 6.81
CA ILE A 162 -2.90 6.73 6.05
C ILE A 162 -1.88 7.30 7.03
N GLU A 163 -0.67 6.74 7.01
CA GLU A 163 0.50 7.25 7.74
C GLU A 163 1.40 8.01 6.77
N VAL A 164 1.78 9.23 7.14
CA VAL A 164 2.81 10.00 6.46
C VAL A 164 4.15 9.68 7.09
N ALA A 165 5.12 9.19 6.32
CA ALA A 165 6.36 8.66 6.85
C ALA A 165 7.59 9.03 6.02
N SER A 166 8.76 8.89 6.63
CA SER A 166 10.04 8.76 5.94
C SER A 166 10.23 7.31 5.52
N PHE A 167 10.44 7.06 4.22
CA PHE A 167 10.71 5.72 3.71
C PHE A 167 11.96 5.12 4.37
N ALA A 168 13.01 5.93 4.49
CA ALA A 168 14.27 5.49 5.09
C ALA A 168 14.10 5.06 6.54
N ASP A 169 13.30 5.80 7.33
CA ASP A 169 13.04 5.43 8.73
C ASP A 169 12.12 4.23 8.84
N ARG A 170 11.08 4.18 8.02
CA ARG A 170 10.09 3.11 8.04
C ARG A 170 10.71 1.76 7.69
N TYR A 171 11.57 1.73 6.68
CA TYR A 171 12.18 0.51 6.15
C TYR A 171 13.65 0.33 6.57
N LYS A 172 14.16 1.11 7.51
CA LYS A 172 15.58 1.04 7.95
C LYS A 172 16.08 -0.37 8.25
N GLY A 173 15.22 -1.24 8.79
CA GLY A 173 15.56 -2.62 9.08
C GLY A 173 16.00 -3.44 7.87
N ALA A 174 15.55 -3.08 6.66
CA ALA A 174 15.97 -3.70 5.41
C ALA A 174 17.28 -3.13 4.86
N TYR A 175 17.88 -2.13 5.53
CA TYR A 175 19.09 -1.42 5.09
C TYR A 175 20.19 -1.41 6.13
N VAL A 176 20.08 -2.15 7.23
CA VAL A 176 21.10 -2.22 8.30
C VAL A 176 21.63 -3.63 8.46
N GLY A 177 22.79 -3.76 9.16
CA GLY A 177 23.44 -5.05 9.39
C GLY A 177 23.78 -5.77 8.09
N LYS A 178 23.43 -7.04 7.98
CA LYS A 178 23.69 -7.86 6.77
C LYS A 178 22.92 -7.37 5.53
N TRP A 179 21.82 -6.65 5.73
CA TRP A 179 21.02 -6.06 4.64
C TRP A 179 21.56 -4.71 4.14
N ALA A 180 22.59 -4.14 4.78
CA ALA A 180 23.23 -2.90 4.32
C ALA A 180 24.08 -3.11 3.05
N SER A 181 24.66 -4.31 2.88
CA SER A 181 25.63 -4.63 1.81
C SER A 181 25.16 -5.82 0.96
N LEU A 182 23.97 -5.71 0.40
CA LEU A 182 23.40 -6.74 -0.46
C LEU A 182 24.06 -6.77 -1.84
N SER A 183 24.15 -7.97 -2.41
CA SER A 183 24.43 -8.12 -3.83
C SER A 183 23.37 -7.40 -4.69
N PRO A 184 23.61 -7.12 -5.97
CA PRO A 184 22.60 -6.55 -6.86
C PRO A 184 21.29 -7.38 -6.91
N ALA A 185 21.37 -8.70 -6.84
CA ALA A 185 20.23 -9.59 -6.74
C ALA A 185 19.45 -9.36 -5.42
N GLY A 186 20.15 -9.31 -4.29
CA GLY A 186 19.53 -9.04 -2.99
C GLY A 186 18.90 -7.65 -2.91
N GLN A 187 19.46 -6.65 -3.59
CA GLN A 187 18.86 -5.30 -3.66
C GLN A 187 17.52 -5.33 -4.42
N ARG A 188 17.46 -5.99 -5.58
CA ARG A 188 16.20 -6.17 -6.31
C ARG A 188 15.17 -6.97 -5.51
N GLY A 189 15.62 -8.03 -4.82
CA GLY A 189 14.77 -8.80 -3.92
C GLY A 189 14.23 -7.99 -2.75
N ARG A 190 14.98 -7.03 -2.21
CA ARG A 190 14.51 -6.07 -1.20
C ARG A 190 13.37 -5.20 -1.73
N GLU A 191 13.50 -4.70 -2.96
CA GLU A 191 12.44 -3.91 -3.60
C GLU A 191 11.15 -4.74 -3.77
N ILE A 192 11.26 -6.00 -4.22
CA ILE A 192 10.11 -6.92 -4.28
C ILE A 192 9.51 -7.11 -2.88
N TRP A 193 10.34 -7.36 -1.87
CA TRP A 193 9.85 -7.55 -0.51
C TRP A 193 9.06 -6.33 -0.02
N ILE A 194 9.62 -5.14 -0.15
CA ILE A 194 9.00 -3.90 0.34
C ILE A 194 7.69 -3.60 -0.39
N ASN A 195 7.65 -3.76 -1.72
CA ASN A 195 6.48 -3.41 -2.51
C ASN A 195 5.36 -4.45 -2.45
N SER A 196 5.67 -5.70 -2.10
CA SER A 196 4.74 -6.83 -2.13
C SER A 196 4.63 -7.50 -0.76
N CYS A 197 5.63 -8.29 -0.37
CA CYS A 197 5.57 -9.16 0.79
C CYS A 197 5.34 -8.40 2.11
N ALA A 198 5.95 -7.22 2.26
CA ALA A 198 5.81 -6.36 3.43
C ALA A 198 4.39 -5.80 3.61
N SER A 199 3.52 -5.90 2.63
CA SER A 199 2.10 -5.57 2.79
C SER A 199 1.40 -6.46 3.82
N CYS A 200 1.89 -7.69 4.00
CA CYS A 200 1.34 -8.68 4.92
C CYS A 200 2.35 -9.18 5.95
N HIS A 201 3.63 -9.31 5.57
CA HIS A 201 4.66 -9.96 6.37
C HIS A 201 5.60 -8.96 7.07
N PRO A 202 6.04 -9.26 8.32
CA PRO A 202 7.06 -8.45 8.98
C PRO A 202 8.39 -8.52 8.24
N GLY A 203 9.14 -7.43 8.24
CA GLY A 203 10.48 -7.36 7.69
C GLY A 203 11.56 -7.95 8.61
N PRO A 204 12.85 -7.80 8.23
CA PRO A 204 13.96 -8.22 9.07
C PRO A 204 13.86 -7.67 10.49
N ALA A 205 14.17 -8.50 11.49
CA ALA A 205 14.11 -8.16 12.91
C ALA A 205 12.73 -7.66 13.41
N GLY A 206 11.63 -8.01 12.72
CA GLY A 206 10.28 -7.58 13.09
C GLY A 206 9.99 -6.12 12.79
N THR A 207 10.88 -5.47 12.03
CA THR A 207 10.71 -4.08 11.63
C THR A 207 9.76 -3.97 10.45
N PHE A 208 9.12 -2.83 10.29
CA PHE A 208 8.19 -2.42 9.22
C PHE A 208 7.27 -3.52 8.72
N SER A 209 6.00 -3.26 8.47
CA SER A 209 5.11 -4.05 7.63
C SER A 209 3.67 -4.07 8.02
N GLY A 210 2.88 -4.65 7.16
CA GLY A 210 1.60 -5.23 7.50
C GLY A 210 1.73 -6.38 8.51
N THR A 211 0.76 -6.50 9.38
CA THR A 211 0.69 -7.56 10.39
C THR A 211 -0.38 -8.60 10.08
N LYS A 212 -0.92 -8.55 8.86
CA LYS A 212 -1.96 -9.47 8.38
C LYS A 212 -1.50 -10.94 8.42
N ALA A 213 -0.22 -11.20 8.10
CA ALA A 213 0.36 -12.53 8.16
C ALA A 213 1.29 -12.66 9.37
N GLY A 214 0.90 -13.45 10.34
CA GLY A 214 1.63 -13.63 11.60
C GLY A 214 2.93 -14.44 11.51
N ARG A 215 3.41 -14.81 10.30
CA ARG A 215 4.63 -15.61 10.15
C ARG A 215 5.87 -14.70 10.22
N PRO A 216 6.77 -14.90 11.21
CA PRO A 216 7.98 -14.11 11.36
C PRO A 216 8.90 -14.19 10.13
N PHE A 217 9.62 -13.11 9.85
CA PHE A 217 10.58 -13.03 8.74
C PHE A 217 11.62 -14.17 8.77
N GLN A 218 12.15 -14.49 9.96
CA GLN A 218 13.16 -15.54 10.14
C GLN A 218 12.63 -16.93 9.75
N VAL A 219 11.35 -17.19 9.96
CA VAL A 219 10.71 -18.44 9.55
C VAL A 219 10.59 -18.52 8.04
N ILE A 220 10.20 -17.41 7.40
CA ILE A 220 10.14 -17.31 5.93
C ILE A 220 11.56 -17.51 5.35
N ALA A 221 12.56 -16.86 5.95
CA ALA A 221 13.95 -16.99 5.56
C ALA A 221 14.44 -18.45 5.66
N ALA A 222 14.12 -19.15 6.76
CA ALA A 222 14.47 -20.55 6.94
C ALA A 222 13.89 -21.46 5.83
N TYR A 223 12.62 -21.27 5.48
CA TYR A 223 12.00 -22.02 4.38
C TYR A 223 12.65 -21.72 3.03
N ALA A 224 12.90 -20.43 2.73
CA ALA A 224 13.53 -20.02 1.49
C ALA A 224 14.97 -20.54 1.34
N GLY A 225 15.70 -20.66 2.46
CA GLY A 225 17.06 -21.21 2.50
C GLY A 225 17.10 -22.74 2.41
N TYR A 226 16.14 -23.42 3.06
CA TYR A 226 16.08 -24.90 3.14
C TYR A 226 15.61 -25.54 1.83
N ASP A 227 14.52 -25.06 1.24
CA ASP A 227 13.96 -25.58 -0.01
C ASP A 227 13.48 -24.45 -0.92
N ARG A 228 14.41 -24.01 -1.77
CA ARG A 228 14.14 -22.92 -2.74
C ARG A 228 13.05 -23.31 -3.75
N SER A 229 12.98 -24.57 -4.14
CA SER A 229 11.99 -25.06 -5.10
C SER A 229 10.59 -25.01 -4.49
N PHE A 230 10.44 -25.48 -3.25
CA PHE A 230 9.18 -25.36 -2.52
C PHE A 230 8.78 -23.91 -2.34
N PHE A 231 9.71 -23.05 -1.89
CA PHE A 231 9.45 -21.62 -1.68
C PHE A 231 8.95 -20.94 -2.97
N THR A 232 9.65 -21.16 -4.08
CA THR A 232 9.28 -20.61 -5.40
C THR A 232 7.87 -21.02 -5.83
N ARG A 233 7.55 -22.32 -5.74
CA ARG A 233 6.22 -22.83 -6.07
C ARG A 233 5.15 -22.31 -5.12
N TYR A 234 5.47 -22.22 -3.82
CA TYR A 234 4.54 -21.73 -2.82
C TYR A 234 4.20 -20.24 -3.02
N VAL A 235 5.17 -19.40 -3.39
CA VAL A 235 4.90 -17.99 -3.69
C VAL A 235 3.99 -17.85 -4.92
N ARG A 236 4.21 -18.67 -5.97
CA ARG A 236 3.40 -18.60 -7.19
C ARG A 236 1.98 -19.13 -7.01
N ASP A 237 1.83 -20.24 -6.31
CA ASP A 237 0.53 -20.87 -6.09
C ASP A 237 0.51 -21.60 -4.74
N PRO A 238 0.24 -20.88 -3.64
CA PRO A 238 0.25 -21.44 -2.30
C PRO A 238 -0.73 -22.62 -2.14
N LYS A 239 -1.92 -22.51 -2.76
CA LYS A 239 -2.99 -23.51 -2.57
C LYS A 239 -2.72 -24.83 -3.29
N SER A 240 -1.89 -24.83 -4.32
CA SER A 240 -1.45 -26.06 -4.98
C SER A 240 -0.57 -26.96 -4.08
N LEU A 241 0.10 -26.35 -3.09
CA LEU A 241 0.97 -27.08 -2.13
C LEU A 241 0.32 -27.25 -0.76
N VAL A 242 -0.49 -26.27 -0.33
CA VAL A 242 -1.18 -26.26 0.95
C VAL A 242 -2.61 -25.77 0.74
N ALA A 243 -3.57 -26.69 0.68
CA ALA A 243 -4.97 -26.37 0.35
C ALA A 243 -5.60 -25.30 1.27
N SER A 244 -5.15 -25.20 2.53
CA SER A 244 -5.62 -24.21 3.51
C SER A 244 -4.82 -22.90 3.49
N ALA A 245 -3.91 -22.71 2.54
CA ALA A 245 -3.11 -21.48 2.45
C ALA A 245 -4.00 -20.24 2.29
N LYS A 246 -3.65 -19.20 3.04
CA LYS A 246 -4.32 -17.89 3.03
C LYS A 246 -3.54 -16.83 2.25
N MET A 247 -2.30 -17.14 1.88
CA MET A 247 -1.45 -16.25 1.08
C MET A 247 -2.03 -16.13 -0.33
N GLU A 248 -2.08 -14.92 -0.84
CA GLU A 248 -2.45 -14.67 -2.24
C GLU A 248 -1.35 -15.20 -3.18
N PRO A 249 -1.70 -15.75 -4.35
CA PRO A 249 -0.73 -16.23 -5.33
C PRO A 249 -0.04 -15.07 -6.06
N HIS A 250 1.21 -15.30 -6.45
CA HIS A 250 1.99 -14.39 -7.28
C HIS A 250 2.48 -15.13 -8.55
N PRO A 251 1.58 -15.49 -9.47
CA PRO A 251 1.90 -16.35 -10.62
C PRO A 251 2.86 -15.68 -11.62
N ASP A 252 2.86 -14.35 -11.67
CA ASP A 252 3.60 -13.57 -12.67
C ASP A 252 5.08 -13.39 -12.33
N TYR A 253 5.52 -13.75 -11.12
CA TYR A 253 6.95 -13.68 -10.76
C TYR A 253 7.78 -14.68 -11.55
N THR A 254 8.78 -14.18 -12.25
CA THR A 254 9.76 -14.99 -12.97
C THR A 254 10.69 -15.75 -12.01
N ASP A 255 11.43 -16.74 -12.52
CA ASP A 255 12.45 -17.43 -11.71
C ASP A 255 13.57 -16.48 -11.26
N ALA A 256 13.89 -15.48 -12.08
CA ALA A 256 14.90 -14.46 -11.75
C ALA A 256 14.44 -13.59 -10.56
N GLU A 257 13.21 -13.10 -10.57
CA GLU A 257 12.64 -12.28 -9.49
C GLU A 257 12.50 -13.06 -8.20
N LEU A 258 12.10 -14.33 -8.26
CA LEU A 258 12.04 -15.18 -7.07
C LEU A 258 13.44 -15.55 -6.55
N SER A 259 14.44 -15.70 -7.43
CA SER A 259 15.83 -15.85 -7.02
C SER A 259 16.37 -14.59 -6.32
N ASP A 260 16.04 -13.40 -6.84
CA ASP A 260 16.38 -12.12 -6.23
C ASP A 260 15.72 -11.97 -4.84
N LEU A 261 14.43 -12.31 -4.74
CA LEU A 261 13.69 -12.31 -3.47
C LEU A 261 14.34 -13.24 -2.44
N ILE A 262 14.70 -14.47 -2.83
CA ILE A 262 15.40 -15.42 -1.97
C ILE A 262 16.76 -14.84 -1.52
N ALA A 263 17.51 -14.20 -2.42
CA ALA A 263 18.80 -13.59 -2.08
C ALA A 263 18.66 -12.51 -0.99
N PHE A 264 17.58 -11.71 -1.02
CA PHE A 264 17.28 -10.75 0.06
C PHE A 264 16.91 -11.45 1.35
N ILE A 265 15.93 -12.36 1.30
CA ILE A 265 15.36 -12.99 2.49
C ILE A 265 16.43 -13.78 3.26
N THR A 266 17.31 -14.49 2.56
CA THR A 266 18.33 -15.35 3.16
C THR A 266 19.63 -14.63 3.53
N ALA A 267 19.79 -13.33 3.18
CA ALA A 267 21.01 -12.58 3.49
C ALA A 267 21.37 -12.56 4.98
N GLY A 268 20.38 -12.63 5.86
CA GLY A 268 20.60 -12.69 7.31
C GLY A 268 21.08 -14.05 7.85
N GLN A 269 21.06 -15.11 7.02
CA GLN A 269 21.43 -16.48 7.43
C GLN A 269 22.90 -16.83 7.14
N GLN A 270 23.62 -16.00 6.37
CA GLN A 270 25.02 -16.19 6.00
C GLN A 270 26.00 -15.65 7.03
#